data_fafcc2d29bc771719c0b0b190eb25baa
#
_entry.id   fafcc2d29bc771719c0b0b190eb25baa
#
_cell.length_a   1.000
_cell.length_b   1.000
_cell.length_c   1.000
_cell.angle_alpha   90.00
_cell.angle_beta   90.00
_cell.angle_gamma   90.00
#
_symmetry.space_group_name_H-M   'P 1'
#
loop_
_entity.id
_entity.type
_entity.pdbx_description
1 polymer ?
#
loop_
_entity_poly.entity_id
_entity_poly.type
_entity_poly.pdbx_seq_one_letter_code
_entity_poly.pdbx_strand_id
1 'polypeptide(L)'
;TSLTIEGIRLVVDAGLSRESRFDPASGLSRLETVRVSLAGARQRAGRAGRLEPGICCRLWQQAEEHGFRPRQRPEILDADLAPFCLHLAVWGARRPENLPWLDLPPRAHLAVAREQLAGLGAIAPGTEELLPTPLGRQLVKLPLPPRLACLLLRAREHGYGALAACVA
;
A
#
# COMPACT_ATOMS: atom_id res chain seq x y z
N THR A 1 -0.63 3.33 13.25
CA THR A 1 0.48 4.07 13.89
C THR A 1 0.05 4.83 15.14
N SER A 2 -1.19 4.70 15.56
CA SER A 2 -1.77 5.42 16.69
C SER A 2 -1.81 4.61 17.99
N LEU A 3 -1.28 3.38 18.02
CA LEU A 3 -1.27 2.57 19.22
C LEU A 3 -0.39 3.25 20.28
N THR A 4 -1.01 3.61 21.40
CA THR A 4 -0.29 4.07 22.58
C THR A 4 0.09 2.85 23.40
N ILE A 5 1.39 2.62 23.55
CA ILE A 5 1.91 1.62 24.48
C ILE A 5 2.26 2.40 25.74
N GLU A 6 1.62 2.06 26.85
CA GLU A 6 1.88 2.69 28.13
C GLU A 6 3.27 2.30 28.65
N GLY A 7 3.93 3.20 29.40
CA GLY A 7 5.21 2.93 30.06
C GLY A 7 6.45 3.03 29.16
N ILE A 8 6.35 3.42 27.89
CA ILE A 8 7.52 3.66 27.05
C ILE A 8 8.19 4.97 27.50
N ARG A 9 9.35 4.87 28.12
CA ARG A 9 10.18 6.01 28.53
C ARG A 9 11.46 6.17 27.72
N LEU A 10 11.89 5.11 27.03
CA LEU A 10 13.11 5.12 26.22
C LEU A 10 12.80 4.63 24.81
N VAL A 11 13.20 5.42 23.82
CA VAL A 11 13.17 5.05 22.41
C VAL A 11 14.59 5.10 21.86
N VAL A 12 15.03 4.03 21.21
CA VAL A 12 16.27 4.00 20.41
C VAL A 12 15.87 3.94 18.95
N ASP A 13 16.23 4.97 18.19
CA ASP A 13 15.86 5.10 16.77
C ASP A 13 17.11 4.99 15.89
N ALA A 14 17.17 3.93 15.06
CA ALA A 14 18.26 3.71 14.11
C ALA A 14 18.17 4.58 12.84
N GLY A 15 17.14 5.41 12.69
CA GLY A 15 16.99 6.28 11.52
C GLY A 15 16.55 5.55 10.25
N LEU A 16 16.10 4.30 10.36
CA LEU A 16 15.70 3.46 9.24
C LEU A 16 14.19 3.17 9.29
N SER A 17 13.59 3.05 8.12
CA SER A 17 12.18 2.65 7.93
C SER A 17 12.09 1.60 6.84
N ARG A 18 11.11 0.70 6.95
CA ARG A 18 10.77 -0.21 5.85
C ARG A 18 9.54 0.35 5.15
N GLU A 19 9.67 0.60 3.86
CA GLU A 19 8.60 1.11 3.01
C GLU A 19 8.31 0.10 1.91
N SER A 20 7.03 -0.15 1.67
CA SER A 20 6.60 -0.95 0.52
C SER A 20 6.68 -0.09 -0.73
N ARG A 21 7.34 -0.59 -1.77
CA ARG A 21 7.39 0.04 -3.09
C ARG A 21 6.91 -0.91 -4.15
N PHE A 22 5.98 -0.42 -4.93
CA PHE A 22 5.48 -1.12 -6.11
C PHE A 22 6.42 -0.90 -7.29
N ASP A 23 6.81 -2.00 -7.92
CA ASP A 23 7.57 -1.97 -9.17
C ASP A 23 6.63 -2.24 -10.34
N PRO A 24 6.33 -1.24 -11.18
CA PRO A 24 5.45 -1.40 -12.33
C PRO A 24 5.95 -2.43 -13.35
N ALA A 25 7.26 -2.64 -13.46
CA ALA A 25 7.84 -3.57 -14.44
C ALA A 25 7.57 -5.03 -14.07
N SER A 26 7.67 -5.37 -12.78
CA SER A 26 7.39 -6.73 -12.29
C SER A 26 5.94 -6.91 -11.80
N GLY A 27 5.21 -5.82 -11.55
CA GLY A 27 3.89 -5.83 -10.94
C GLY A 27 3.89 -6.35 -9.50
N LEU A 28 5.02 -6.27 -8.81
CA LEU A 28 5.19 -6.73 -7.43
C LEU A 28 5.58 -5.59 -6.50
N SER A 29 5.17 -5.69 -5.25
CA SER A 29 5.63 -4.79 -4.19
C SER A 29 6.78 -5.40 -3.43
N ARG A 30 7.81 -4.59 -3.14
CA ARG A 30 8.98 -4.97 -2.36
C ARG A 30 9.12 -4.09 -1.14
N LEU A 31 9.57 -4.67 -0.03
CA LEU A 31 9.93 -3.92 1.17
C LEU A 31 11.36 -3.43 1.05
N GLU A 32 11.53 -2.12 0.95
CA GLU A 32 12.84 -1.46 0.92
C GLU A 32 13.15 -0.83 2.28
N THR A 33 14.42 -0.92 2.70
CA THR A 33 14.90 -0.19 3.86
C THR A 33 15.39 1.17 3.41
N VAL A 34 14.77 2.22 3.93
CA VAL A 34 15.05 3.61 3.59
C VAL A 34 15.35 4.44 4.84
N ARG A 35 15.93 5.61 4.67
CA ARG A 35 16.08 6.58 5.76
C ARG A 35 14.70 7.07 6.20
N VAL A 36 14.50 7.15 7.52
CA VAL A 36 13.28 7.72 8.11
C VAL A 36 13.14 9.20 7.71
N SER A 37 11.92 9.69 7.59
CA SER A 37 11.67 11.12 7.43
C SER A 37 11.81 11.86 8.76
N LEU A 38 12.09 13.18 8.73
CA LEU A 38 12.14 14.02 9.95
C LEU A 38 10.83 13.92 10.74
N ALA A 39 9.68 13.95 10.05
CA ALA A 39 8.38 13.79 10.68
C ALA A 39 8.22 12.40 11.34
N GLY A 40 8.69 11.33 10.67
CA GLY A 40 8.70 9.98 11.22
C GLY A 40 9.60 9.84 12.44
N ALA A 41 10.80 10.41 12.41
CA ALA A 41 11.72 10.43 13.55
C ALA A 41 11.13 11.18 14.75
N ARG A 42 10.49 12.34 14.51
CA ARG A 42 9.78 13.09 15.56
C ARG A 42 8.60 12.28 16.14
N GLN A 43 7.82 11.60 15.30
CA GLN A 43 6.71 10.75 15.73
C GLN A 43 7.19 9.59 16.60
N ARG A 44 8.33 8.96 16.25
CA ARG A 44 8.94 7.90 17.05
C ARG A 44 9.46 8.43 18.39
N ALA A 45 10.15 9.55 18.40
CA ALA A 45 10.61 10.21 19.61
C ALA A 45 9.44 10.54 20.56
N GLY A 46 8.32 11.02 20.03
CA GLY A 46 7.10 11.32 20.78
C GLY A 46 6.43 10.09 21.42
N ARG A 47 6.89 8.87 21.14
CA ARG A 47 6.42 7.67 21.84
C ARG A 47 6.97 7.59 23.25
N ALA A 48 8.22 8.01 23.47
CA ALA A 48 8.83 8.04 24.80
C ALA A 48 8.24 9.13 25.71
N GLY A 49 7.84 10.26 25.12
CA GLY A 49 7.34 11.42 25.87
C GLY A 49 5.83 11.60 25.89
N ARG A 50 5.03 10.54 25.72
CA ARG A 50 3.59 10.69 25.52
C ARG A 50 2.79 10.86 26.80
N LEU A 51 3.11 10.11 27.84
CA LEU A 51 2.41 10.14 29.15
C LEU A 51 3.29 10.73 30.25
N GLU A 52 4.59 10.55 30.15
CA GLU A 52 5.60 10.98 31.11
C GLU A 52 6.86 11.46 30.36
N PRO A 53 7.75 12.24 31.01
CA PRO A 53 9.03 12.59 30.43
C PRO A 53 9.82 11.35 30.00
N GLY A 54 10.32 11.34 28.76
CA GLY A 54 11.05 10.23 28.19
C GLY A 54 12.28 10.67 27.41
N ILE A 55 13.12 9.72 27.05
CA ILE A 55 14.38 9.93 26.33
C ILE A 55 14.30 9.24 24.97
N CYS A 56 14.76 9.94 23.92
CA CYS A 56 14.94 9.35 22.61
C CYS A 56 16.42 9.42 22.20
N CYS A 57 17.05 8.25 22.07
CA CYS A 57 18.41 8.11 21.57
C CYS A 57 18.36 7.90 20.05
N ARG A 58 18.84 8.86 19.28
CA ARG A 58 18.99 8.79 17.84
C ARG A 58 20.38 8.26 17.48
N LEU A 59 20.43 7.18 16.68
CA LEU A 59 21.70 6.55 16.27
C LEU A 59 22.24 7.16 14.97
N TRP A 60 22.13 8.47 14.81
CA TRP A 60 22.71 9.24 13.70
C TRP A 60 23.12 10.63 14.21
N GLN A 61 24.01 11.28 13.45
CA GLN A 61 24.44 12.63 13.77
C GLN A 61 23.41 13.68 13.34
N GLN A 62 23.27 14.75 14.10
CA GLN A 62 22.33 15.84 13.77
C GLN A 62 22.61 16.44 12.37
N ALA A 63 23.88 16.49 11.95
CA ALA A 63 24.26 16.97 10.62
C ALA A 63 23.66 16.11 9.48
N GLU A 64 23.44 14.81 9.70
CA GLU A 64 22.84 13.93 8.71
C GLU A 64 21.37 14.26 8.44
N GLU A 65 20.69 14.95 9.35
CA GLU A 65 19.28 15.33 9.21
C GLU A 65 19.03 16.27 8.03
N HIS A 66 20.04 17.00 7.55
CA HIS A 66 19.95 17.82 6.34
C HIS A 66 19.63 16.99 5.08
N GLY A 67 20.02 15.71 5.07
CA GLY A 67 19.71 14.77 3.99
C GLY A 67 18.38 13.99 4.17
N PHE A 68 17.69 14.18 5.29
CA PHE A 68 16.44 13.47 5.53
C PHE A 68 15.28 14.17 4.84
N ARG A 69 14.35 13.38 4.30
CA ARG A 69 13.10 13.93 3.76
C ARG A 69 12.31 14.59 4.90
N PRO A 70 11.70 15.76 4.69
CA PRO A 70 10.87 16.39 5.71
C PRO A 70 9.69 15.52 6.16
N ARG A 71 9.03 14.83 5.21
CA ARG A 71 7.86 13.97 5.43
C ARG A 71 8.02 12.65 4.67
N GLN A 72 7.28 11.64 5.12
CA GLN A 72 7.14 10.38 4.39
C GLN A 72 6.45 10.65 3.04
N ARG A 73 6.85 9.89 2.04
CA ARG A 73 6.22 9.98 0.72
C ARG A 73 4.77 9.48 0.81
N PRO A 74 3.82 10.12 0.14
CA PRO A 74 2.44 9.63 0.09
C PRO A 74 2.37 8.20 -0.46
N GLU A 75 1.65 7.33 0.24
CA GLU A 75 1.57 5.90 -0.09
C GLU A 75 1.04 5.65 -1.51
N ILE A 76 0.10 6.49 -1.97
CA ILE A 76 -0.50 6.39 -3.31
C ILE A 76 0.53 6.48 -4.45
N LEU A 77 1.68 7.08 -4.20
CA LEU A 77 2.76 7.22 -5.19
C LEU A 77 3.62 5.96 -5.34
N ASP A 78 3.58 5.06 -4.34
CA ASP A 78 4.45 3.89 -4.25
C ASP A 78 3.66 2.56 -4.11
N ALA A 79 2.32 2.63 -3.98
CA ALA A 79 1.46 1.45 -3.79
C ALA A 79 1.11 0.73 -5.10
N ASP A 80 0.78 -0.57 -4.98
CA ASP A 80 0.01 -1.29 -6.00
C ASP A 80 -1.41 -0.72 -6.04
N LEU A 81 -1.79 -0.16 -7.18
CA LEU A 81 -3.10 0.46 -7.35
C LEU A 81 -4.18 -0.52 -7.85
N ALA A 82 -3.85 -1.79 -8.15
CA ALA A 82 -4.85 -2.74 -8.67
C ALA A 82 -6.00 -3.02 -7.67
N PRO A 83 -5.77 -3.28 -6.37
CA PRO A 83 -6.86 -3.41 -5.40
C PRO A 83 -7.72 -2.16 -5.35
N PHE A 84 -7.09 -1.00 -5.30
CA PHE A 84 -7.76 0.29 -5.22
C PHE A 84 -8.60 0.59 -6.47
N CYS A 85 -8.07 0.40 -7.67
CA CYS A 85 -8.78 0.56 -8.94
C CYS A 85 -10.00 -0.38 -9.03
N LEU A 86 -9.89 -1.60 -8.52
CA LEU A 86 -11.01 -2.54 -8.49
C LEU A 86 -12.13 -2.05 -7.57
N HIS A 87 -11.80 -1.53 -6.39
CA HIS A 87 -12.79 -0.91 -5.49
C HIS A 87 -13.46 0.31 -6.14
N LEU A 88 -12.69 1.19 -6.77
CA LEU A 88 -13.23 2.35 -7.50
C LEU A 88 -14.17 1.92 -8.64
N ALA A 89 -13.80 0.89 -9.40
CA ALA A 89 -14.63 0.34 -10.46
C ALA A 89 -16.00 -0.10 -9.94
N VAL A 90 -16.03 -0.85 -8.84
CA VAL A 90 -17.26 -1.35 -8.24
C VAL A 90 -18.07 -0.23 -7.59
N TRP A 91 -17.41 0.79 -7.04
CA TRP A 91 -18.06 1.99 -6.51
C TRP A 91 -18.68 2.87 -7.61
N GLY A 92 -18.23 2.72 -8.87
CA GLY A 92 -18.74 3.46 -10.02
C GLY A 92 -17.86 4.63 -10.48
N ALA A 93 -16.70 4.82 -9.86
CA ALA A 93 -15.69 5.79 -10.30
C ALA A 93 -14.91 5.20 -11.48
N ARG A 94 -15.41 5.45 -12.69
CA ARG A 94 -14.85 4.86 -13.92
C ARG A 94 -13.48 5.39 -14.29
N ARG A 95 -13.19 6.64 -13.96
CA ARG A 95 -11.93 7.32 -14.26
C ARG A 95 -11.31 7.86 -12.97
N PRO A 96 -10.35 7.14 -12.37
CA PRO A 96 -9.68 7.58 -11.15
C PRO A 96 -9.06 8.98 -11.28
N GLU A 97 -8.57 9.33 -12.45
CA GLU A 97 -7.92 10.61 -12.74
C GLU A 97 -8.83 11.83 -12.49
N ASN A 98 -10.14 11.63 -12.58
CA ASN A 98 -11.14 12.70 -12.42
C ASN A 98 -11.53 12.94 -10.95
N LEU A 99 -11.03 12.14 -10.01
CA LEU A 99 -11.32 12.33 -8.60
C LEU A 99 -10.47 13.46 -8.01
N PRO A 100 -10.96 14.18 -6.98
CA PRO A 100 -10.22 15.25 -6.33
C PRO A 100 -9.16 14.68 -5.38
N TRP A 101 -8.01 14.32 -5.91
CA TRP A 101 -6.88 13.78 -5.14
C TRP A 101 -6.11 14.87 -4.42
N LEU A 102 -5.63 14.58 -3.23
CA LEU A 102 -4.60 15.39 -2.58
C LEU A 102 -3.24 15.21 -3.30
N ASP A 103 -2.90 13.96 -3.59
CA ASP A 103 -1.74 13.57 -4.39
C ASP A 103 -2.22 12.69 -5.54
N LEU A 104 -1.92 13.08 -6.77
CA LEU A 104 -2.35 12.34 -7.96
C LEU A 104 -1.63 10.99 -8.04
N PRO A 105 -2.37 9.86 -8.23
CA PRO A 105 -1.75 8.57 -8.47
C PRO A 105 -0.92 8.59 -9.77
N PRO A 106 0.26 7.94 -9.80
CA PRO A 106 1.10 7.91 -10.99
C PRO A 106 0.38 7.23 -12.16
N ARG A 107 0.40 7.86 -13.34
CA ARG A 107 -0.24 7.31 -14.55
C ARG A 107 0.26 5.92 -14.90
N ALA A 108 1.57 5.68 -14.75
CA ALA A 108 2.17 4.37 -14.98
C ALA A 108 1.58 3.28 -14.06
N HIS A 109 1.40 3.57 -12.77
CA HIS A 109 0.80 2.63 -11.82
C HIS A 109 -0.68 2.36 -12.15
N LEU A 110 -1.44 3.39 -12.56
CA LEU A 110 -2.83 3.23 -13.00
C LEU A 110 -2.92 2.36 -14.28
N ALA A 111 -2.01 2.55 -15.25
CA ALA A 111 -1.97 1.76 -16.47
C ALA A 111 -1.69 0.28 -16.15
N VAL A 112 -0.68 -0.01 -15.33
CA VAL A 112 -0.36 -1.39 -14.89
C VAL A 112 -1.53 -2.01 -14.11
N ALA A 113 -2.18 -1.24 -13.23
CA ALA A 113 -3.34 -1.72 -12.49
C ALA A 113 -4.51 -2.09 -13.42
N ARG A 114 -4.79 -1.28 -14.45
CA ARG A 114 -5.82 -1.57 -15.48
C ARG A 114 -5.47 -2.83 -16.26
N GLU A 115 -4.25 -2.92 -16.77
CA GLU A 115 -3.79 -4.08 -17.53
C GLU A 115 -3.90 -5.37 -16.71
N GLN A 116 -3.45 -5.33 -15.45
CA GLN A 116 -3.55 -6.45 -14.52
C GLN A 116 -5.00 -6.85 -14.26
N LEU A 117 -5.89 -5.90 -13.97
CA LEU A 117 -7.31 -6.18 -13.69
C LEU A 117 -8.04 -6.69 -14.94
N ALA A 118 -7.72 -6.17 -16.11
CA ALA A 118 -8.25 -6.66 -17.39
C ALA A 118 -7.76 -8.09 -17.70
N GLY A 119 -6.47 -8.37 -17.47
CA GLY A 119 -5.89 -9.71 -17.63
C GLY A 119 -6.49 -10.75 -16.68
N LEU A 120 -6.88 -10.35 -15.48
CA LEU A 120 -7.63 -11.20 -14.52
C LEU A 120 -9.11 -11.37 -14.92
N GLY A 121 -9.61 -10.57 -15.86
CA GLY A 121 -11.03 -10.52 -16.20
C GLY A 121 -11.89 -9.79 -15.16
N ALA A 122 -11.28 -8.99 -14.28
CA ALA A 122 -11.96 -8.24 -13.22
C ALA A 122 -12.63 -6.96 -13.73
N ILE A 123 -12.07 -6.36 -14.79
CA ILE A 123 -12.65 -5.21 -15.51
C ILE A 123 -12.72 -5.53 -17.00
N ALA A 124 -13.54 -4.78 -17.75
CA ALA A 124 -13.64 -4.90 -19.20
C ALA A 124 -12.32 -4.48 -19.86
N PRO A 125 -11.79 -5.27 -20.81
CA PRO A 125 -10.58 -4.92 -21.54
C PRO A 125 -10.86 -3.84 -22.61
N GLY A 126 -9.77 -3.19 -23.10
CA GLY A 126 -9.84 -2.29 -24.25
C GLY A 126 -10.46 -0.92 -23.99
N THR A 127 -10.68 -0.54 -22.74
CA THR A 127 -11.19 0.78 -22.36
C THR A 127 -10.31 1.41 -21.28
N GLU A 128 -10.22 2.73 -21.29
CA GLU A 128 -9.60 3.48 -20.20
C GLU A 128 -10.49 3.57 -18.95
N GLU A 129 -11.77 3.24 -19.08
CA GLU A 129 -12.71 3.25 -17.99
C GLU A 129 -12.64 1.96 -17.18
N LEU A 130 -12.74 2.09 -15.85
CA LEU A 130 -12.82 0.98 -14.92
C LEU A 130 -14.25 0.42 -14.91
N LEU A 131 -14.56 -0.49 -15.83
CA LEU A 131 -15.87 -1.15 -15.92
C LEU A 131 -15.80 -2.53 -15.26
N PRO A 132 -16.38 -2.72 -14.06
CA PRO A 132 -16.25 -3.99 -13.34
C PRO A 132 -17.08 -5.08 -13.99
N THR A 133 -16.49 -6.26 -14.17
CA THR A 133 -17.19 -7.47 -14.61
C THR A 133 -17.92 -8.15 -13.44
N PRO A 134 -18.76 -9.17 -13.70
CA PRO A 134 -19.31 -10.02 -12.62
C PRO A 134 -18.22 -10.64 -11.75
N LEU A 135 -17.10 -11.09 -12.34
CA LEU A 135 -15.95 -11.60 -11.59
C LEU A 135 -15.33 -10.51 -10.71
N GLY A 136 -15.10 -9.30 -11.24
CA GLY A 136 -14.55 -8.18 -10.47
C GLY A 136 -15.40 -7.85 -9.23
N ARG A 137 -16.73 -7.89 -9.36
CA ARG A 137 -17.65 -7.71 -8.22
C ARG A 137 -17.56 -8.84 -7.17
N GLN A 138 -17.17 -10.04 -7.57
CA GLN A 138 -16.92 -11.14 -6.63
C GLN A 138 -15.56 -10.99 -5.94
N LEU A 139 -14.53 -10.59 -6.69
CA LEU A 139 -13.16 -10.40 -6.17
C LEU A 139 -13.13 -9.36 -5.03
N VAL A 140 -13.83 -8.24 -5.17
CA VAL A 140 -13.90 -7.17 -4.15
C VAL A 140 -14.44 -7.67 -2.80
N LYS A 141 -15.27 -8.70 -2.79
CA LYS A 141 -15.83 -9.25 -1.54
C LYS A 141 -14.82 -10.05 -0.71
N LEU A 142 -13.69 -10.41 -1.30
CA LEU A 142 -12.63 -11.14 -0.62
C LEU A 142 -11.59 -10.15 -0.06
N PRO A 143 -11.15 -10.30 1.20
CA PRO A 143 -10.13 -9.44 1.79
C PRO A 143 -8.72 -9.83 1.32
N LEU A 144 -8.55 -9.97 0.01
CA LEU A 144 -7.32 -10.41 -0.66
C LEU A 144 -6.98 -9.50 -1.84
N PRO A 145 -5.69 -9.38 -2.19
CA PRO A 145 -5.30 -8.76 -3.45
C PRO A 145 -5.98 -9.43 -4.64
N PRO A 146 -6.33 -8.70 -5.73
CA PRO A 146 -7.11 -9.25 -6.85
C PRO A 146 -6.55 -10.53 -7.46
N ARG A 147 -5.22 -10.66 -7.53
CA ARG A 147 -4.55 -11.87 -8.03
C ARG A 147 -4.84 -13.09 -7.17
N LEU A 148 -4.70 -12.95 -5.84
CA LEU A 148 -4.95 -14.04 -4.88
C LEU A 148 -6.45 -14.36 -4.78
N ALA A 149 -7.29 -13.34 -4.79
CA ALA A 149 -8.73 -13.52 -4.84
C ALA A 149 -9.17 -14.29 -6.09
N CYS A 150 -8.61 -13.96 -7.27
CA CYS A 150 -8.89 -14.67 -8.52
C CYS A 150 -8.39 -16.11 -8.47
N LEU A 151 -7.16 -16.35 -7.96
CA LEU A 151 -6.61 -17.68 -7.74
C LEU A 151 -7.56 -18.53 -6.89
N LEU A 152 -8.00 -17.99 -5.75
CA LEU A 152 -8.89 -18.70 -4.81
C LEU A 152 -10.25 -19.06 -5.44
N LEU A 153 -10.88 -18.11 -6.16
CA LEU A 153 -12.16 -18.37 -6.80
C LEU A 153 -12.04 -19.44 -7.89
N ARG A 154 -11.04 -19.34 -8.77
CA ARG A 154 -10.82 -20.32 -9.84
C ARG A 154 -10.45 -21.70 -9.29
N ALA A 155 -9.57 -21.75 -8.30
CA ALA A 155 -9.21 -23.02 -7.65
C ALA A 155 -10.43 -23.71 -7.00
N ARG A 156 -11.35 -22.92 -6.42
CA ARG A 156 -12.58 -23.44 -5.86
C ARG A 156 -13.47 -24.09 -6.92
N GLU A 157 -13.57 -23.50 -8.12
CA GLU A 157 -14.33 -24.06 -9.25
C GLU A 157 -13.79 -25.43 -9.71
N HIS A 158 -12.48 -25.66 -9.53
CA HIS A 158 -11.81 -26.90 -9.87
C HIS A 158 -11.60 -27.87 -8.69
N GLY A 159 -12.21 -27.59 -7.53
CA GLY A 159 -12.09 -28.46 -6.34
C GLY A 159 -10.82 -28.27 -5.50
N TYR A 160 -9.96 -27.31 -5.84
CA TYR A 160 -8.69 -27.04 -5.16
C TYR A 160 -8.75 -25.86 -4.17
N GLY A 161 -9.94 -25.47 -3.72
CA GLY A 161 -10.12 -24.29 -2.87
C GLY A 161 -9.32 -24.32 -1.57
N ALA A 162 -9.23 -25.48 -0.90
CA ALA A 162 -8.45 -25.63 0.33
C ALA A 162 -6.94 -25.42 0.09
N LEU A 163 -6.39 -26.01 -0.99
CA LEU A 163 -4.99 -25.83 -1.36
C LEU A 163 -4.69 -24.37 -1.70
N ALA A 164 -5.56 -23.72 -2.46
CA ALA A 164 -5.40 -22.32 -2.81
C ALA A 164 -5.45 -21.38 -1.58
N ALA A 165 -6.28 -21.71 -0.59
CA ALA A 165 -6.35 -20.95 0.66
C ALA A 165 -5.07 -21.06 1.51
N CYS A 166 -4.29 -22.14 1.37
CA CYS A 166 -2.99 -22.28 2.02
C CYS A 166 -1.90 -21.45 1.34
N VAL A 167 -2.09 -21.06 0.07
CA VAL A 167 -1.12 -20.30 -0.73
C VAL A 167 -1.43 -18.79 -0.74
N ALA A 168 -2.69 -18.42 -0.55
CA ALA A 168 -3.18 -17.04 -0.56
C ALA A 168 -2.95 -16.33 0.78
#